data_572cd4917627b82db9977c1f92aa7c6d
#
_entry.id   572cd4917627b82db9977c1f92aa7c6d
#
_cell.length_a   1.000
_cell.length_b   1.000
_cell.length_c   1.000
_cell.angle_alpha   90.00
_cell.angle_beta   90.00
_cell.angle_gamma   90.00
#
_symmetry.space_group_name_H-M   'P 1'
#
loop_
_entity.id
_entity.type
_entity.pdbx_description
1 polymer ?
#
loop_
_entity_poly.entity_id
_entity_poly.type
_entity_poly.pdbx_seq_one_letter_code
_entity_poly.pdbx_strand_id
1 'polypeptide(L)'
;MTPLQSLIALLAQTERQRDLALADQAKALAASEAAQAQAEQLLAYRGEYEARWRAQFCQGGRIELVRCYQGFVERLTLAVDQQARAAHSAQMQLERATTIVREHELKLAAVRKVVDQRLADSRRDSERGEQKQTDELAARVAWSRRTARSPAKLA
;
A
#
# COMPACT_ATOMS: atom_id res chain seq x y z
N MET A 1 -13.19 -4.17 27.40
CA MET A 1 -12.10 -4.30 26.41
C MET A 1 -10.78 -3.87 27.06
N THR A 2 -9.79 -4.74 27.04
CA THR A 2 -8.46 -4.39 27.57
C THR A 2 -7.74 -3.44 26.59
N PRO A 3 -6.79 -2.62 27.05
CA PRO A 3 -6.00 -1.77 26.14
C PRO A 3 -5.30 -2.54 25.04
N LEU A 4 -4.83 -3.75 25.32
CA LEU A 4 -4.21 -4.64 24.32
C LEU A 4 -5.20 -5.09 23.24
N GLN A 5 -6.42 -5.45 23.64
CA GLN A 5 -7.47 -5.82 22.68
C GLN A 5 -7.84 -4.65 21.76
N SER A 6 -7.88 -3.43 22.29
CA SER A 6 -8.11 -2.21 21.50
C SER A 6 -6.98 -1.97 20.50
N LEU A 7 -5.74 -2.20 20.88
CA LEU A 7 -4.59 -2.09 19.99
C LEU A 7 -4.61 -3.15 18.89
N ILE A 8 -4.98 -4.38 19.20
CA ILE A 8 -5.12 -5.46 18.22
C ILE A 8 -6.24 -5.14 17.21
N ALA A 9 -7.37 -4.60 17.69
CA ALA A 9 -8.45 -4.14 16.83
C ALA A 9 -8.00 -2.98 15.91
N LEU A 10 -7.22 -2.03 16.44
CA LEU A 10 -6.62 -0.95 15.66
C LEU A 10 -5.66 -1.49 14.60
N LEU A 11 -4.84 -2.49 14.95
CA LEU A 11 -3.94 -3.15 13.99
C LEU A 11 -4.73 -3.76 12.84
N ALA A 12 -5.77 -4.53 13.13
CA ALA A 12 -6.62 -5.15 12.12
C ALA A 12 -7.28 -4.10 11.20
N GLN A 13 -7.77 -3.00 11.76
CA GLN A 13 -8.33 -1.89 10.99
C GLN A 13 -7.29 -1.23 10.09
N THR A 14 -6.09 -1.00 10.61
CA THR A 14 -5.00 -0.38 9.86
C THR A 14 -4.53 -1.28 8.70
N GLU A 15 -4.49 -2.59 8.92
CA GLU A 15 -4.20 -3.57 7.87
C GLU A 15 -5.25 -3.55 6.75
N ARG A 16 -6.53 -3.49 7.11
CA ARG A 16 -7.62 -3.36 6.13
C ARG A 16 -7.53 -2.07 5.32
N GLN A 17 -7.21 -0.96 5.97
CA GLN A 17 -7.02 0.33 5.28
C GLN A 17 -5.85 0.28 4.30
N ARG A 18 -4.73 -0.34 4.70
CA ARG A 18 -3.60 -0.57 3.80
C ARG A 18 -4.01 -1.43 2.60
N ASP A 19 -4.73 -2.51 2.82
CA ASP A 19 -5.16 -3.42 1.75
C ASP A 19 -6.11 -2.73 0.76
N LEU A 20 -7.02 -1.88 1.24
CA LEU A 20 -7.86 -1.04 0.37
C LEU A 20 -7.02 -0.05 -0.45
N ALA A 21 -6.03 0.57 0.16
CA ALA A 21 -5.13 1.48 -0.55
C ALA A 21 -4.31 0.75 -1.62
N LEU A 22 -3.86 -0.47 -1.36
CA LEU A 22 -3.19 -1.32 -2.35
C LEU A 22 -4.11 -1.69 -3.52
N ALA A 23 -5.37 -2.00 -3.24
CA ALA A 23 -6.36 -2.26 -4.29
C ALA A 23 -6.61 -1.03 -5.17
N ASP A 24 -6.70 0.16 -4.58
CA ASP A 24 -6.84 1.42 -5.31
C ASP A 24 -5.59 1.71 -6.16
N GLN A 25 -4.41 1.45 -5.63
CA GLN A 25 -3.15 1.58 -6.38
C GLN A 25 -3.11 0.64 -7.58
N ALA A 26 -3.53 -0.62 -7.42
CA ALA A 26 -3.58 -1.59 -8.52
C ALA A 26 -4.53 -1.13 -9.63
N LYS A 27 -5.70 -0.58 -9.28
CA LYS A 27 -6.64 0.00 -10.24
C LYS A 27 -6.05 1.20 -10.96
N ALA A 28 -5.39 2.10 -10.24
CA ALA A 28 -4.75 3.28 -10.81
C ALA A 28 -3.60 2.89 -11.75
N LEU A 29 -2.82 1.87 -11.41
CA LEU A 29 -1.77 1.32 -12.27
C LEU A 29 -2.34 0.77 -13.57
N ALA A 30 -3.38 -0.06 -13.50
CA ALA A 30 -4.03 -0.62 -14.68
C ALA A 30 -4.61 0.48 -15.58
N ALA A 31 -5.25 1.49 -14.99
CA ALA A 31 -5.78 2.64 -15.73
C ALA A 31 -4.69 3.46 -16.42
N SER A 32 -3.57 3.67 -15.73
CA SER A 32 -2.40 4.38 -16.28
C SER A 32 -1.78 3.63 -17.44
N GLU A 33 -1.57 2.32 -17.30
CA GLU A 33 -1.03 1.48 -18.37
C GLU A 33 -1.95 1.45 -19.61
N ALA A 34 -3.26 1.32 -19.38
CA ALA A 34 -4.25 1.33 -20.47
C ALA A 34 -4.29 2.68 -21.20
N ALA A 35 -4.28 3.80 -20.45
CA ALA A 35 -4.28 5.14 -21.03
C ALA A 35 -3.01 5.42 -21.83
N GLN A 36 -1.87 4.97 -21.34
CA GLN A 36 -0.59 5.11 -22.01
C GLN A 36 -0.53 4.28 -23.31
N ALA A 37 -1.01 3.03 -23.25
CA ALA A 37 -1.11 2.17 -24.44
C ALA A 37 -2.00 2.78 -25.52
N GLN A 38 -3.15 3.35 -25.15
CA GLN A 38 -4.04 4.04 -26.07
C GLN A 38 -3.39 5.29 -26.68
N ALA A 39 -2.66 6.07 -25.88
CA ALA A 39 -1.94 7.24 -26.36
C ALA A 39 -0.86 6.85 -27.38
N GLU A 40 -0.11 5.80 -27.13
CA GLU A 40 0.90 5.27 -28.05
C GLU A 40 0.30 4.74 -29.35
N GLN A 41 -0.83 4.03 -29.27
CA GLN A 41 -1.56 3.52 -30.43
C GLN A 41 -2.07 4.66 -31.34
N LEU A 42 -2.65 5.71 -30.74
CA LEU A 42 -3.12 6.87 -31.50
C LEU A 42 -1.97 7.62 -32.16
N LEU A 43 -0.85 7.76 -31.47
CA LEU A 43 0.34 8.41 -31.99
C LEU A 43 0.93 7.62 -33.18
N ALA A 44 1.02 6.31 -33.03
CA ALA A 44 1.47 5.41 -34.10
C ALA A 44 0.54 5.44 -35.30
N TYR A 45 -0.77 5.41 -35.06
CA TYR A 45 -1.80 5.51 -36.10
C TYR A 45 -1.70 6.82 -36.87
N ARG A 46 -1.50 7.95 -36.18
CA ARG A 46 -1.27 9.25 -36.83
C ARG A 46 -0.05 9.21 -37.74
N GLY A 47 1.06 8.66 -37.27
CA GLY A 47 2.30 8.53 -38.03
C GLY A 47 2.11 7.67 -39.28
N GLU A 48 1.42 6.53 -39.18
CA GLU A 48 1.11 5.66 -40.33
C GLU A 48 0.20 6.35 -41.34
N TYR A 49 -0.81 7.05 -40.86
CA TYR A 49 -1.76 7.78 -41.70
C TYR A 49 -1.06 8.90 -42.49
N GLU A 50 -0.21 9.69 -41.80
CA GLU A 50 0.58 10.74 -42.45
C GLU A 50 1.53 10.15 -43.50
N ALA A 51 2.17 9.02 -43.22
CA ALA A 51 3.07 8.35 -44.14
C ALA A 51 2.34 7.86 -45.40
N ARG A 52 1.15 7.26 -45.27
CA ARG A 52 0.32 6.82 -46.39
C ARG A 52 -0.10 7.98 -47.30
N TRP A 53 -0.56 9.06 -46.72
CA TRP A 53 -0.99 10.23 -47.47
C TRP A 53 0.19 10.95 -48.11
N ARG A 54 1.31 11.02 -47.48
CA ARG A 54 2.57 11.59 -48.06
C ARG A 54 2.97 10.81 -49.32
N ALA A 55 2.95 9.48 -49.23
CA ALA A 55 3.21 8.62 -50.40
C ALA A 55 2.21 8.84 -51.53
N GLN A 56 0.91 9.01 -51.22
CA GLN A 56 -0.14 9.23 -52.20
C GLN A 56 -0.04 10.62 -52.84
N PHE A 57 0.30 11.67 -52.09
CA PHE A 57 0.46 13.03 -52.62
C PHE A 57 1.69 13.19 -53.52
N CYS A 58 2.73 12.37 -53.34
CA CYS A 58 3.87 12.32 -54.26
C CYS A 58 3.49 11.85 -55.64
N GLN A 59 2.36 11.13 -55.84
CA GLN A 59 1.84 10.66 -57.09
C GLN A 59 0.78 11.60 -57.73
N GLY A 60 0.56 12.78 -57.10
CA GLY A 60 -0.42 13.77 -57.52
C GLY A 60 -1.77 13.62 -56.78
N GLY A 61 -2.28 14.72 -56.25
CA GLY A 61 -3.55 14.74 -55.47
C GLY A 61 -4.40 15.94 -55.86
N ARG A 62 -5.73 15.75 -55.80
CA ARG A 62 -6.71 16.83 -55.94
C ARG A 62 -6.73 17.66 -54.68
N ILE A 63 -6.94 18.97 -54.79
CA ILE A 63 -7.04 19.92 -53.68
C ILE A 63 -8.12 19.50 -52.66
N GLU A 64 -9.21 18.91 -53.13
CA GLU A 64 -10.29 18.43 -52.26
C GLU A 64 -9.84 17.29 -51.37
N LEU A 65 -9.01 16.37 -51.83
CA LEU A 65 -8.41 15.28 -51.06
C LEU A 65 -7.40 15.82 -50.04
N VAL A 66 -6.63 16.83 -50.40
CA VAL A 66 -5.69 17.50 -49.47
C VAL A 66 -6.43 18.15 -48.33
N ARG A 67 -7.54 18.83 -48.58
CA ARG A 67 -8.40 19.42 -47.56
C ARG A 67 -9.02 18.38 -46.61
N CYS A 68 -9.50 17.27 -47.16
CA CYS A 68 -10.00 16.14 -46.35
C CYS A 68 -8.91 15.56 -45.45
N TYR A 69 -7.71 15.40 -45.97
CA TYR A 69 -6.56 14.93 -45.24
C TYR A 69 -6.21 15.88 -44.09
N GLN A 70 -6.08 17.18 -44.36
CA GLN A 70 -5.76 18.18 -43.35
C GLN A 70 -6.80 18.22 -42.24
N GLY A 71 -8.10 18.20 -42.60
CA GLY A 71 -9.18 18.20 -41.60
C GLY A 71 -9.17 16.93 -40.75
N PHE A 72 -8.84 15.79 -41.31
CA PHE A 72 -8.71 14.53 -40.57
C PHE A 72 -7.50 14.54 -39.64
N VAL A 73 -6.33 15.00 -40.12
CA VAL A 73 -5.11 15.10 -39.33
C VAL A 73 -5.29 16.07 -38.16
N GLU A 74 -5.96 17.18 -38.36
CA GLU A 74 -6.29 18.12 -37.28
C GLU A 74 -7.14 17.45 -36.19
N ARG A 75 -8.19 16.73 -36.56
CA ARG A 75 -9.03 15.98 -35.61
C ARG A 75 -8.26 14.87 -34.92
N LEU A 76 -7.42 14.18 -35.65
CA LEU A 76 -6.56 13.12 -35.11
C LEU A 76 -5.52 13.68 -34.15
N THR A 77 -4.95 14.83 -34.45
CA THR A 77 -4.02 15.54 -33.56
C THR A 77 -4.70 15.95 -32.25
N LEU A 78 -5.95 16.46 -32.34
CA LEU A 78 -6.73 16.76 -31.13
C LEU A 78 -6.99 15.51 -30.29
N ALA A 79 -7.31 14.38 -30.93
CA ALA A 79 -7.51 13.10 -30.24
C ALA A 79 -6.21 12.61 -29.56
N VAL A 80 -5.07 12.74 -30.23
CA VAL A 80 -3.75 12.43 -29.68
C VAL A 80 -3.45 13.29 -28.45
N ASP A 81 -3.70 14.59 -28.54
CA ASP A 81 -3.47 15.52 -27.41
C ASP A 81 -4.42 15.23 -26.22
N GLN A 82 -5.68 14.95 -26.48
CA GLN A 82 -6.65 14.58 -25.45
C GLN A 82 -6.23 13.28 -24.75
N GLN A 83 -5.81 12.28 -25.53
CA GLN A 83 -5.37 11.01 -24.95
C GLN A 83 -4.07 11.14 -24.18
N ALA A 84 -3.14 11.98 -24.63
CA ALA A 84 -1.91 12.30 -23.89
C ALA A 84 -2.22 12.95 -22.54
N ARG A 85 -3.20 13.87 -22.50
CA ARG A 85 -3.66 14.47 -21.25
C ARG A 85 -4.32 13.44 -20.32
N ALA A 86 -5.13 12.54 -20.89
CA ALA A 86 -5.75 11.47 -20.12
C ALA A 86 -4.70 10.53 -19.52
N ALA A 87 -3.67 10.18 -20.29
CA ALA A 87 -2.56 9.37 -19.81
C ALA A 87 -1.78 10.07 -18.69
N HIS A 88 -1.53 11.38 -18.83
CA HIS A 88 -0.87 12.19 -17.79
C HIS A 88 -1.72 12.24 -16.52
N SER A 89 -3.01 12.47 -16.64
CA SER A 89 -3.95 12.47 -15.50
C SER A 89 -3.98 11.13 -14.78
N ALA A 90 -4.01 10.03 -15.52
CA ALA A 90 -3.96 8.67 -14.95
C ALA A 90 -2.64 8.41 -14.23
N GLN A 91 -1.52 8.90 -14.75
CA GLN A 91 -0.21 8.82 -14.11
C GLN A 91 -0.19 9.60 -12.79
N MET A 92 -0.76 10.79 -12.75
CA MET A 92 -0.87 11.59 -11.54
C MET A 92 -1.73 10.91 -10.47
N GLN A 93 -2.81 10.25 -10.88
CA GLN A 93 -3.65 9.46 -9.96
C GLN A 93 -2.89 8.26 -9.39
N LEU A 94 -2.07 7.60 -10.20
CA LEU A 94 -1.20 6.51 -9.75
C LEU A 94 -0.19 7.00 -8.72
N GLU A 95 0.45 8.13 -8.95
CA GLU A 95 1.40 8.73 -8.00
C GLU A 95 0.74 9.06 -6.66
N ARG A 96 -0.47 9.62 -6.69
CA ARG A 96 -1.26 9.88 -5.47
C ARG A 96 -1.61 8.60 -4.73
N ALA A 97 -2.06 7.58 -5.46
CA ALA A 97 -2.39 6.28 -4.88
C ALA A 97 -1.16 5.63 -4.24
N THR A 98 0.01 5.74 -4.88
CA THR A 98 1.28 5.25 -4.35
C THR A 98 1.68 5.98 -3.06
N THR A 99 1.50 7.29 -3.00
CA THR A 99 1.75 8.09 -1.79
C THR A 99 0.83 7.67 -0.65
N ILE A 100 -0.45 7.45 -0.93
CA ILE A 100 -1.43 6.98 0.07
C ILE A 100 -1.05 5.60 0.62
N VAL A 101 -0.62 4.69 -0.24
CA VAL A 101 -0.11 3.36 0.19
C VAL A 101 1.06 3.51 1.15
N ARG A 102 2.03 4.36 0.83
CA ARG A 102 3.18 4.61 1.71
C ARG A 102 2.77 5.15 3.08
N GLU A 103 1.83 6.07 3.11
CA GLU A 103 1.29 6.63 4.36
C GLU A 103 0.63 5.54 5.21
N HIS A 104 -0.17 4.66 4.60
CA HIS A 104 -0.79 3.54 5.31
C HIS A 104 0.22 2.50 5.77
N GLU A 105 1.25 2.23 4.99
CA GLU A 105 2.33 1.31 5.38
C GLU A 105 3.14 1.84 6.56
N LEU A 106 3.45 3.13 6.58
CA LEU A 106 4.13 3.77 7.72
C LEU A 106 3.27 3.72 8.98
N LYS A 107 1.98 4.01 8.86
CA LYS A 107 1.04 3.94 9.98
C LYS A 107 0.92 2.51 10.50
N LEU A 108 0.82 1.53 9.60
CA LEU A 108 0.76 0.12 9.95
C LEU A 108 2.03 -0.33 10.68
N ALA A 109 3.22 0.05 10.19
CA ALA A 109 4.49 -0.26 10.85
C ALA A 109 4.56 0.33 12.26
N ALA A 110 4.09 1.58 12.45
CA ALA A 110 4.03 2.23 13.76
C ALA A 110 3.09 1.48 14.72
N VAL A 111 1.90 1.11 14.26
CA VAL A 111 0.92 0.36 15.07
C VAL A 111 1.46 -1.02 15.43
N ARG A 112 2.05 -1.74 14.48
CA ARG A 112 2.70 -3.04 14.74
C ARG A 112 3.77 -2.94 15.80
N LYS A 113 4.61 -1.92 15.73
CA LYS A 113 5.67 -1.70 16.72
C LYS A 113 5.10 -1.50 18.12
N VAL A 114 4.05 -0.70 18.26
CA VAL A 114 3.37 -0.48 19.55
C VAL A 114 2.75 -1.79 20.08
N VAL A 115 2.08 -2.55 19.22
CA VAL A 115 1.49 -3.85 19.59
C VAL A 115 2.58 -4.82 20.06
N ASP A 116 3.67 -4.94 19.32
CA ASP A 116 4.78 -5.83 19.66
C ASP A 116 5.43 -5.45 20.98
N GLN A 117 5.62 -4.16 21.24
CA GLN A 117 6.13 -3.66 22.52
C GLN A 117 5.19 -4.01 23.68
N ARG A 118 3.88 -3.81 23.50
CA ARG A 118 2.88 -4.13 24.53
C ARG A 118 2.80 -5.62 24.81
N LEU A 119 2.92 -6.46 23.79
CA LEU A 119 2.97 -7.92 23.94
C LEU A 119 4.24 -8.35 24.69
N ALA A 120 5.39 -7.77 24.35
CA ALA A 120 6.66 -8.04 25.03
C ALA A 120 6.60 -7.62 26.50
N ASP A 121 6.06 -6.44 26.81
CA ASP A 121 5.87 -5.96 28.18
C ASP A 121 4.93 -6.88 28.96
N SER A 122 3.83 -7.31 28.37
CA SER A 122 2.89 -8.24 28.97
C SER A 122 3.55 -9.59 29.32
N ARG A 123 4.40 -10.12 28.43
CA ARG A 123 5.16 -11.34 28.72
C ARG A 123 6.14 -11.15 29.88
N ARG A 124 6.87 -10.05 29.91
CA ARG A 124 7.81 -9.73 30.99
C ARG A 124 7.08 -9.64 32.33
N ASP A 125 5.92 -9.00 32.36
CA ASP A 125 5.11 -8.87 33.57
C ASP A 125 4.60 -10.23 34.04
N SER A 126 4.14 -11.09 33.13
CA SER A 126 3.78 -12.47 33.43
C SER A 126 4.94 -13.27 34.01
N GLU A 127 6.10 -13.23 33.35
CA GLU A 127 7.31 -13.92 33.78
C GLU A 127 7.78 -13.44 35.18
N ARG A 128 7.76 -12.13 35.42
CA ARG A 128 8.06 -11.55 36.75
C ARG A 128 7.07 -12.00 37.79
N GLY A 129 5.78 -12.05 37.46
CA GLY A 129 4.72 -12.55 38.35
C GLY A 129 4.93 -14.00 38.69
N GLU A 130 5.22 -14.86 37.73
CA GLU A 130 5.53 -16.28 37.93
C GLU A 130 6.80 -16.46 38.79
N GLN A 131 7.85 -15.73 38.47
CA GLN A 131 9.10 -15.76 39.26
C GLN A 131 8.86 -15.35 40.70
N LYS A 132 8.11 -14.28 40.94
CA LYS A 132 7.74 -13.81 42.26
C LYS A 132 6.95 -14.85 43.06
N GLN A 133 5.97 -15.51 42.42
CA GLN A 133 5.21 -16.58 43.05
C GLN A 133 6.08 -17.78 43.38
N THR A 134 6.99 -18.16 42.51
CA THR A 134 7.94 -19.23 42.72
C THR A 134 8.87 -18.90 43.90
N ASP A 135 9.39 -17.68 43.98
CA ASP A 135 10.24 -17.22 45.04
C ASP A 135 9.50 -17.18 46.38
N GLU A 136 8.25 -16.72 46.41
CA GLU A 136 7.38 -16.74 47.61
C GLU A 136 7.12 -18.17 48.10
N LEU A 137 6.84 -19.11 47.17
CA LEU A 137 6.64 -20.52 47.50
C LEU A 137 7.93 -21.12 48.08
N ALA A 138 9.07 -20.85 47.46
CA ALA A 138 10.39 -21.28 47.96
C ALA A 138 10.68 -20.72 49.35
N ALA A 139 10.37 -19.44 49.57
CA ALA A 139 10.53 -18.78 50.88
C ALA A 139 9.61 -19.42 51.95
N ARG A 140 8.37 -19.74 51.62
CA ARG A 140 7.44 -20.43 52.54
C ARG A 140 7.90 -21.82 52.88
N VAL A 141 8.38 -22.58 51.90
CA VAL A 141 8.96 -23.91 52.11
C VAL A 141 10.18 -23.82 53.02
N ALA A 142 11.08 -22.88 52.78
CA ALA A 142 12.27 -22.66 53.60
C ALA A 142 11.91 -22.24 55.05
N TRP A 143 10.90 -21.38 55.19
CA TRP A 143 10.39 -21.00 56.52
C TRP A 143 9.79 -22.19 57.27
N SER A 144 8.93 -22.97 56.64
CA SER A 144 8.31 -24.14 57.26
C SER A 144 9.35 -25.20 57.66
N ARG A 145 10.44 -25.38 56.91
CA ARG A 145 11.56 -26.26 57.26
C ARG A 145 12.32 -25.72 58.45
N ARG A 146 12.54 -24.41 58.58
CA ARG A 146 13.21 -23.78 59.74
C ARG A 146 12.35 -23.92 60.99
N THR A 147 11.05 -23.70 60.89
CA THR A 147 10.12 -23.85 62.04
C THR A 147 9.96 -25.30 62.47
N ALA A 148 10.05 -26.27 61.56
CA ALA A 148 10.01 -27.68 61.86
C ALA A 148 11.27 -28.19 62.56
N ARG A 149 12.41 -27.51 62.38
CA ARG A 149 13.70 -27.83 63.07
C ARG A 149 13.80 -27.20 64.43
N SER A 150 12.93 -26.29 64.82
CA SER A 150 13.03 -25.49 66.05
C SER A 150 12.39 -26.05 67.32
N PRO A 151 11.52 -27.10 67.34
CA PRO A 151 10.90 -27.55 68.57
C PRO A 151 11.78 -28.45 69.44
N ALA A 152 12.96 -28.83 69.00
CA ALA A 152 13.76 -29.81 69.73
C ALA A 152 14.71 -29.21 70.79
N LYS A 153 14.58 -27.93 71.16
CA LYS A 153 15.47 -27.25 72.13
C LYS A 153 14.75 -26.72 73.38
N LEU A 154 13.54 -27.16 73.65
CA LEU A 154 12.81 -26.79 74.85
C LEU A 154 12.35 -28.04 75.65
N ALA A 155 13.29 -28.91 75.90
CA ALA A 155 13.14 -29.96 76.90
C ALA A 155 14.34 -29.90 77.83
#